data_49ddd4b09fd6982bf29674eefd2f34c4
#
_entry.id   49ddd4b09fd6982bf29674eefd2f34c4
#
_cell.length_a   1.000
_cell.length_b   1.000
_cell.length_c   1.000
_cell.angle_alpha   90.00
_cell.angle_beta   90.00
_cell.angle_gamma   90.00
#
_symmetry.space_group_name_H-M   'P 1'
#
loop_
_entity.id
_entity.type
_entity.pdbx_description
1 polymer ?
#
loop_
_entity_poly.entity_id
_entity_poly.type
_entity_poly.pdbx_seq_one_letter_code
_entity_poly.pdbx_strand_id
1 'polypeptide(L)'
;NMVTAASTASAAIVLIDASQLNFNEKPLQLLPQTKRHSAILRQLNCPHILVAVNKMDLLDYSEEKFNAIVEEYRQLAAQLGLKDVHFVPVSALLGDNLVYVSESTPWYQGEPLLTILENLPSVDEVSHSNADFYFPVQLVVRQDADKADDFRGYQGRIERGSVQLGQAIRIEPNGLTAKVTEIITPKGEVTQAVAGEVITLRLDRDIDISRGDLFVDESSPLTPQKQLEATICWFDERPLNTARKYLLKHGTQTVFAKISEIESVLNVHTLEQESGATALKMNDIARVRLSLQKPIVATTYEENIAGGAFILVDEA
;
A
#
# COMPACT_ATOMS: atom_id res chain seq x y z
N ASN A 1 -4.81 -1.74 14.40
CA ASN A 1 -5.07 -1.50 12.99
C ASN A 1 -3.79 -1.33 12.17
N MET A 2 -3.02 -2.41 12.14
CA MET A 2 -1.70 -2.47 11.53
C MET A 2 -1.70 -2.11 10.03
N VAL A 3 -2.69 -2.61 9.26
CA VAL A 3 -2.72 -2.41 7.79
C VAL A 3 -2.90 -0.95 7.42
N THR A 4 -3.76 -0.22 8.12
CA THR A 4 -3.95 1.22 7.87
C THR A 4 -2.67 2.02 8.12
N ALA A 5 -1.93 1.69 9.17
CA ALA A 5 -0.65 2.34 9.45
C ALA A 5 0.42 1.95 8.42
N ALA A 6 0.53 0.65 8.10
CA ALA A 6 1.53 0.14 7.18
C ALA A 6 1.33 0.59 5.72
N SER A 7 0.08 0.85 5.30
CA SER A 7 -0.23 1.30 3.93
C SER A 7 0.30 2.69 3.59
N THR A 8 0.63 3.50 4.59
CA THR A 8 1.15 4.86 4.42
C THR A 8 2.58 5.03 4.97
N ALA A 9 3.15 3.96 5.53
CA ALA A 9 4.47 4.01 6.16
C ALA A 9 5.59 3.82 5.13
N SER A 10 6.63 4.64 5.23
CA SER A 10 7.87 4.49 4.47
C SER A 10 8.82 3.45 5.08
N ALA A 11 8.64 3.14 6.37
CA ALA A 11 9.39 2.13 7.09
C ALA A 11 8.51 1.46 8.15
N ALA A 12 8.77 0.20 8.44
CA ALA A 12 8.11 -0.53 9.50
C ALA A 12 9.13 -1.12 10.47
N ILE A 13 8.85 -1.03 11.76
CA ILE A 13 9.59 -1.72 12.81
C ILE A 13 8.84 -3.00 13.18
N VAL A 14 9.46 -4.14 12.91
CA VAL A 14 8.96 -5.44 13.38
C VAL A 14 9.61 -5.74 14.72
N LEU A 15 8.82 -5.70 15.77
CA LEU A 15 9.31 -5.97 17.12
C LEU A 15 9.20 -7.48 17.41
N ILE A 16 10.32 -8.10 17.69
CA ILE A 16 10.40 -9.52 18.09
C ILE A 16 10.69 -9.58 19.60
N ASP A 17 9.77 -10.14 20.37
CA ASP A 17 10.02 -10.47 21.77
C ASP A 17 10.88 -11.75 21.84
N ALA A 18 12.19 -11.58 21.98
CA ALA A 18 13.13 -12.68 21.97
C ALA A 18 12.96 -13.64 23.16
N SER A 19 12.36 -13.17 24.27
CA SER A 19 12.11 -13.99 25.46
C SER A 19 11.02 -15.06 25.26
N GLN A 20 10.19 -14.91 24.22
CA GLN A 20 9.12 -15.87 23.91
C GLN A 20 9.53 -16.97 22.93
N LEU A 21 10.76 -16.94 22.43
CA LEU A 21 11.25 -17.92 21.47
C LEU A 21 11.91 -19.12 22.18
N ASN A 22 11.70 -20.30 21.64
CA ASN A 22 12.29 -21.53 22.14
C ASN A 22 13.59 -21.85 21.38
N PHE A 23 14.72 -21.46 21.92
CA PHE A 23 16.05 -21.69 21.31
C PHE A 23 16.52 -23.15 21.31
N ASN A 24 15.77 -24.05 21.94
CA ASN A 24 16.05 -25.51 21.88
C ASN A 24 15.46 -26.16 20.62
N GLU A 25 14.54 -25.47 19.92
CA GLU A 25 14.01 -25.94 18.66
C GLU A 25 14.99 -25.67 17.51
N LYS A 26 15.11 -26.61 16.60
CA LYS A 26 15.96 -26.51 15.41
C LYS A 26 15.18 -27.00 14.18
N PRO A 27 14.90 -26.15 13.18
CA PRO A 27 15.17 -24.70 13.16
C PRO A 27 14.36 -23.92 14.20
N LEU A 28 14.87 -22.77 14.63
CA LEU A 28 14.16 -21.85 15.53
C LEU A 28 12.83 -21.43 14.89
N GLN A 29 11.75 -21.45 15.63
CA GLN A 29 10.44 -21.06 15.13
C GLN A 29 10.11 -19.60 15.52
N LEU A 30 9.94 -18.74 14.54
CA LEU A 30 9.37 -17.40 14.75
C LEU A 30 7.88 -17.51 15.08
N LEU A 31 7.36 -16.57 15.88
CA LEU A 31 5.95 -16.55 16.26
C LEU A 31 5.06 -16.37 15.01
N PRO A 32 3.88 -17.01 14.97
CA PRO A 32 2.93 -16.87 13.85
C PRO A 32 2.54 -15.42 13.57
N GLN A 33 2.44 -14.59 14.60
CA GLN A 33 2.14 -13.18 14.46
C GLN A 33 3.26 -12.42 13.74
N THR A 34 4.53 -12.72 14.02
CA THR A 34 5.68 -12.13 13.30
C THR A 34 5.62 -12.48 11.82
N LYS A 35 5.36 -13.75 11.48
CA LYS A 35 5.23 -14.21 10.09
C LYS A 35 4.07 -13.51 9.37
N ARG A 36 2.91 -13.41 10.00
CA ARG A 36 1.72 -12.73 9.46
C ARG A 36 1.97 -11.24 9.21
N HIS A 37 2.54 -10.54 10.19
CA HIS A 37 2.85 -9.12 10.05
C HIS A 37 3.84 -8.86 8.93
N SER A 38 4.87 -9.69 8.81
CA SER A 38 5.86 -9.61 7.73
C SER A 38 5.23 -9.87 6.36
N ALA A 39 4.31 -10.83 6.24
CA ALA A 39 3.55 -11.08 5.02
C ALA A 39 2.67 -9.89 4.62
N ILE A 40 2.02 -9.24 5.58
CA ILE A 40 1.22 -8.02 5.33
C ILE A 40 2.12 -6.87 4.85
N LEU A 41 3.28 -6.67 5.49
CA LEU A 41 4.24 -5.63 5.06
C LEU A 41 4.70 -5.85 3.62
N ARG A 42 4.88 -7.11 3.20
CA ARG A 42 5.19 -7.45 1.81
C ARG A 42 4.05 -7.09 0.86
N GLN A 43 2.80 -7.41 1.23
CA GLN A 43 1.63 -7.08 0.41
C GLN A 43 1.43 -5.56 0.26
N LEU A 44 1.79 -4.79 1.29
CA LEU A 44 1.69 -3.33 1.27
C LEU A 44 2.93 -2.64 0.71
N ASN A 45 3.88 -3.40 0.16
CA ASN A 45 5.12 -2.86 -0.41
C ASN A 45 5.88 -1.92 0.52
N CYS A 46 5.90 -2.20 1.83
CA CYS A 46 6.68 -1.40 2.76
C CYS A 46 8.17 -1.45 2.37
N PRO A 47 8.80 -0.33 1.99
CA PRO A 47 10.11 -0.37 1.35
C PRO A 47 11.23 -0.72 2.32
N HIS A 48 11.13 -0.32 3.59
CA HIS A 48 12.17 -0.51 4.60
C HIS A 48 11.60 -1.22 5.83
N ILE A 49 12.28 -2.27 6.26
CA ILE A 49 11.89 -3.05 7.44
C ILE A 49 13.04 -3.11 8.43
N LEU A 50 12.78 -2.66 9.66
CA LEU A 50 13.70 -2.76 10.77
C LEU A 50 13.18 -3.83 11.74
N VAL A 51 13.94 -4.89 11.90
CA VAL A 51 13.63 -5.94 12.88
C VAL A 51 14.35 -5.61 14.19
N ALA A 52 13.58 -5.14 15.17
CA ALA A 52 14.07 -4.88 16.52
C ALA A 52 13.91 -6.16 17.36
N VAL A 53 15.03 -6.84 17.61
CA VAL A 53 15.07 -8.00 18.48
C VAL A 53 15.13 -7.50 19.93
N ASN A 54 13.96 -7.48 20.55
CA ASN A 54 13.75 -6.85 21.85
C ASN A 54 13.88 -7.84 23.02
N LYS A 55 14.07 -7.28 24.20
CA LYS A 55 14.31 -8.00 25.47
C LYS A 55 15.62 -8.78 25.48
N MET A 56 16.64 -8.22 24.84
CA MET A 56 17.99 -8.84 24.86
C MET A 56 18.56 -8.91 26.27
N ASP A 57 18.15 -8.00 27.16
CA ASP A 57 18.47 -8.04 28.59
C ASP A 57 18.02 -9.34 29.28
N LEU A 58 16.91 -9.93 28.87
CA LEU A 58 16.42 -11.22 29.38
C LEU A 58 17.16 -12.44 28.79
N LEU A 59 17.98 -12.23 27.79
CA LEU A 59 18.79 -13.25 27.12
C LEU A 59 20.29 -13.08 27.38
N ASP A 60 20.66 -12.32 28.42
CA ASP A 60 22.05 -11.98 28.77
C ASP A 60 22.83 -11.40 27.58
N TYR A 61 22.13 -10.65 26.71
CA TYR A 61 22.67 -10.04 25.47
C TYR A 61 23.42 -11.05 24.57
N SER A 62 22.93 -12.28 24.50
CA SER A 62 23.55 -13.37 23.75
C SER A 62 23.61 -13.09 22.25
N GLU A 63 24.82 -12.99 21.70
CA GLU A 63 25.09 -12.89 20.27
C GLU A 63 24.55 -14.11 19.50
N GLU A 64 24.74 -15.32 20.04
CA GLU A 64 24.28 -16.56 19.42
C GLU A 64 22.77 -16.58 19.22
N LYS A 65 22.00 -16.18 20.25
CA LYS A 65 20.54 -16.13 20.18
C LYS A 65 20.06 -15.05 19.22
N PHE A 66 20.70 -13.88 19.21
CA PHE A 66 20.42 -12.83 18.25
C PHE A 66 20.65 -13.32 16.82
N ASN A 67 21.80 -13.92 16.54
CA ASN A 67 22.14 -14.41 15.21
C ASN A 67 21.19 -15.53 14.75
N ALA A 68 20.72 -16.39 15.64
CA ALA A 68 19.70 -17.39 15.32
C ALA A 68 18.37 -16.75 14.88
N ILE A 69 17.93 -15.69 15.55
CA ILE A 69 16.72 -14.95 15.15
C ILE A 69 16.93 -14.26 13.80
N VAL A 70 18.08 -13.61 13.60
CA VAL A 70 18.42 -12.95 12.33
C VAL A 70 18.38 -13.92 11.17
N GLU A 71 18.96 -15.10 11.33
CA GLU A 71 19.00 -16.13 10.28
C GLU A 71 17.60 -16.59 9.91
N GLU A 72 16.76 -16.93 10.90
CA GLU A 72 15.39 -17.36 10.65
C GLU A 72 14.53 -16.25 10.01
N TYR A 73 14.71 -15.00 10.44
CA TYR A 73 14.00 -13.91 9.81
C TYR A 73 14.49 -13.62 8.38
N ARG A 74 15.79 -13.79 8.10
CA ARG A 74 16.29 -13.67 6.72
C ARG A 74 15.71 -14.73 5.80
N GLN A 75 15.52 -15.96 6.27
CA GLN A 75 14.85 -17.01 5.51
C GLN A 75 13.36 -16.63 5.26
N LEU A 76 12.67 -16.17 6.28
CA LEU A 76 11.30 -15.63 6.15
C LEU A 76 11.24 -14.49 5.13
N ALA A 77 12.15 -13.53 5.23
CA ALA A 77 12.23 -12.39 4.32
C ALA A 77 12.46 -12.80 2.87
N ALA A 78 13.35 -13.77 2.65
CA ALA A 78 13.62 -14.33 1.31
C ALA A 78 12.38 -15.03 0.72
N GLN A 79 11.68 -15.84 1.51
CA GLN A 79 10.45 -16.52 1.09
C GLN A 79 9.32 -15.54 0.76
N LEU A 80 9.20 -14.46 1.51
CA LEU A 80 8.21 -13.41 1.28
C LEU A 80 8.63 -12.42 0.18
N GLY A 81 9.91 -12.35 -0.18
CA GLY A 81 10.45 -11.37 -1.12
C GLY A 81 10.60 -9.98 -0.51
N LEU A 82 10.89 -9.86 0.78
CA LEU A 82 11.27 -8.61 1.45
C LEU A 82 12.71 -8.25 1.06
N LYS A 83 12.97 -6.99 0.70
CA LYS A 83 14.25 -6.61 0.08
C LYS A 83 15.20 -5.89 1.02
N ASP A 84 14.71 -4.93 1.78
CA ASP A 84 15.54 -4.07 2.64
C ASP A 84 15.18 -4.31 4.11
N VAL A 85 15.94 -5.19 4.76
CA VAL A 85 15.69 -5.62 6.14
C VAL A 85 16.93 -5.38 6.98
N HIS A 86 16.78 -4.57 8.01
CA HIS A 86 17.82 -4.25 9.00
C HIS A 86 17.50 -4.94 10.34
N PHE A 87 18.53 -5.29 11.09
CA PHE A 87 18.38 -5.98 12.38
C PHE A 87 19.11 -5.22 13.47
N VAL A 88 18.44 -5.00 14.60
CA VAL A 88 19.01 -4.31 15.76
C VAL A 88 18.67 -5.09 17.03
N PRO A 89 19.69 -5.49 17.83
CA PRO A 89 19.46 -6.07 19.15
C PRO A 89 19.11 -4.94 20.12
N VAL A 90 17.95 -4.98 20.77
CA VAL A 90 17.51 -3.89 21.65
C VAL A 90 17.04 -4.40 23.02
N SER A 91 17.12 -3.55 24.02
CA SER A 91 16.28 -3.59 25.20
C SER A 91 15.48 -2.27 25.26
N ALA A 92 14.21 -2.35 24.90
CA ALA A 92 13.35 -1.16 24.93
C ALA A 92 13.14 -0.65 26.36
N LEU A 93 13.23 -1.52 27.37
CA LEU A 93 13.11 -1.16 28.76
C LEU A 93 14.33 -0.36 29.27
N LEU A 94 15.54 -0.78 28.87
CA LEU A 94 16.79 -0.20 29.34
C LEU A 94 17.36 0.85 28.38
N GLY A 95 16.82 0.95 27.17
CA GLY A 95 17.23 1.91 26.15
C GLY A 95 18.42 1.45 25.29
N ASP A 96 18.84 0.18 25.40
CA ASP A 96 19.97 -0.35 24.66
C ASP A 96 19.73 -0.34 23.15
N ASN A 97 20.69 0.21 22.41
CA ASN A 97 20.69 0.35 20.94
C ASN A 97 19.45 1.05 20.35
N LEU A 98 18.75 1.86 21.14
CA LEU A 98 17.65 2.70 20.63
C LEU A 98 18.17 4.02 20.05
N VAL A 99 18.84 4.81 20.88
CA VAL A 99 19.41 6.13 20.53
C VAL A 99 20.94 6.06 20.47
N TYR A 100 21.56 5.34 21.39
CA TYR A 100 22.99 5.16 21.49
C TYR A 100 23.35 3.69 21.43
N VAL A 101 24.54 3.39 20.92
CA VAL A 101 25.09 2.03 20.93
C VAL A 101 25.28 1.57 22.37
N SER A 102 24.84 0.35 22.67
CA SER A 102 24.93 -0.23 24.01
C SER A 102 26.29 -0.87 24.26
N GLU A 103 26.85 -0.65 25.44
CA GLU A 103 28.04 -1.37 25.91
C GLU A 103 27.76 -2.85 26.23
N SER A 104 26.49 -3.21 26.44
CA SER A 104 26.05 -4.59 26.72
C SER A 104 26.09 -5.50 25.48
N THR A 105 26.18 -4.92 24.27
CA THR A 105 26.26 -5.65 23.00
C THR A 105 27.54 -5.30 22.22
N PRO A 106 28.76 -5.55 22.78
CA PRO A 106 30.01 -5.16 22.12
C PRO A 106 30.26 -5.87 20.79
N TRP A 107 29.60 -6.97 20.56
CA TRP A 107 29.60 -7.75 19.31
C TRP A 107 28.73 -7.12 18.20
N TYR A 108 27.81 -6.23 18.54
CA TYR A 108 26.99 -5.55 17.56
C TYR A 108 27.74 -4.36 16.96
N GLN A 109 28.00 -4.43 15.65
CA GLN A 109 28.75 -3.40 14.91
C GLN A 109 27.86 -2.45 14.10
N GLY A 110 26.53 -2.58 14.24
CA GLY A 110 25.58 -1.74 13.56
C GLY A 110 25.27 -0.44 14.29
N GLU A 111 24.41 0.37 13.67
CA GLU A 111 23.93 1.63 14.24
C GLU A 111 22.72 1.40 15.16
N PRO A 112 22.46 2.31 16.13
CA PRO A 112 21.25 2.27 16.93
C PRO A 112 20.00 2.52 16.06
N LEU A 113 18.85 2.05 16.55
CA LEU A 113 17.57 2.04 15.83
C LEU A 113 17.22 3.43 15.26
N LEU A 114 17.36 4.49 16.06
CA LEU A 114 17.02 5.86 15.64
C LEU A 114 17.91 6.33 14.47
N THR A 115 19.21 6.06 14.55
CA THR A 115 20.17 6.44 13.50
C THR A 115 19.85 5.74 12.18
N ILE A 116 19.49 4.45 12.23
CA ILE A 116 19.06 3.72 11.01
C ILE A 116 17.81 4.38 10.42
N LEU A 117 16.81 4.71 11.25
CA LEU A 117 15.57 5.36 10.79
C LEU A 117 15.83 6.73 10.13
N GLU A 118 16.73 7.52 10.73
CA GLU A 118 17.08 8.87 10.22
C GLU A 118 17.83 8.80 8.87
N ASN A 119 18.59 7.73 8.65
CA ASN A 119 19.38 7.52 7.44
C ASN A 119 18.63 6.75 6.33
N LEU A 120 17.41 6.29 6.59
CA LEU A 120 16.63 5.65 5.53
C LEU A 120 16.37 6.64 4.38
N PRO A 121 16.56 6.19 3.12
CA PRO A 121 16.24 7.04 1.99
C PRO A 121 14.75 7.39 2.02
N SER A 122 14.44 8.66 1.82
CA SER A 122 13.05 9.09 1.61
C SER A 122 12.51 8.38 0.37
N VAL A 123 11.28 7.88 0.45
CA VAL A 123 10.58 7.38 -0.72
C VAL A 123 10.26 8.60 -1.58
N ASP A 124 11.11 8.87 -2.56
CA ASP A 124 10.95 10.00 -3.46
C ASP A 124 9.69 9.78 -4.31
N GLU A 125 8.69 10.62 -4.12
CA GLU A 125 7.54 10.78 -5.02
C GLU A 125 7.99 11.12 -6.46
N VAL A 126 9.23 11.57 -6.62
CA VAL A 126 9.87 11.96 -7.88
C VAL A 126 10.07 10.79 -8.86
N SER A 127 10.16 9.55 -8.38
CA SER A 127 10.34 8.38 -9.25
C SER A 127 9.13 8.09 -10.17
N HIS A 128 8.00 8.73 -9.92
CA HIS A 128 6.76 8.54 -10.70
C HIS A 128 6.48 9.65 -11.72
N SER A 129 7.33 10.67 -11.83
CA SER A 129 7.11 11.83 -12.73
C SER A 129 7.14 11.48 -14.23
N ASN A 130 7.88 10.43 -14.61
CA ASN A 130 7.95 9.93 -15.99
C ASN A 130 6.98 8.77 -16.29
N ALA A 131 6.12 8.44 -15.38
CA ALA A 131 5.13 7.39 -15.53
C ALA A 131 3.84 7.93 -16.18
N ASP A 132 2.95 7.02 -16.61
CA ASP A 132 1.64 7.38 -17.17
C ASP A 132 0.82 8.21 -16.19
N PHE A 133 0.18 9.26 -16.69
CA PHE A 133 -0.67 10.14 -15.92
C PHE A 133 -1.88 9.39 -15.35
N TYR A 134 -2.13 9.56 -14.05
CA TYR A 134 -3.25 8.95 -13.33
C TYR A 134 -3.83 9.97 -12.34
N PHE A 135 -5.03 10.47 -12.65
CA PHE A 135 -5.68 11.54 -11.91
C PHE A 135 -7.14 11.21 -11.61
N PRO A 136 -7.46 10.67 -10.42
CA PRO A 136 -8.83 10.44 -9.99
C PRO A 136 -9.56 11.74 -9.68
N VAL A 137 -10.72 11.94 -10.27
CA VAL A 137 -11.56 13.13 -10.01
C VAL A 137 -12.20 13.01 -8.63
N GLN A 138 -11.84 13.93 -7.73
CA GLN A 138 -12.37 14.03 -6.37
C GLN A 138 -13.61 14.92 -6.30
N LEU A 139 -13.58 16.04 -7.02
CA LEU A 139 -14.61 17.08 -6.98
C LEU A 139 -14.74 17.72 -8.34
N VAL A 140 -15.98 17.99 -8.75
CA VAL A 140 -16.29 18.84 -9.89
C VAL A 140 -16.69 20.21 -9.35
N VAL A 141 -15.90 21.23 -9.67
CA VAL A 141 -16.13 22.61 -9.26
C VAL A 141 -16.87 23.31 -10.38
N ARG A 142 -17.99 23.96 -10.06
CA ARG A 142 -18.72 24.87 -10.95
C ARG A 142 -18.80 26.21 -10.26
N GLN A 143 -18.52 27.28 -11.00
CA GLN A 143 -18.75 28.63 -10.52
C GLN A 143 -20.09 29.11 -11.06
N ASP A 144 -20.96 29.64 -10.18
CA ASP A 144 -22.31 30.05 -10.54
C ASP A 144 -22.36 31.08 -11.67
N ALA A 145 -23.34 30.92 -12.54
CA ALA A 145 -23.50 31.46 -13.89
C ALA A 145 -23.92 32.96 -13.98
N ASP A 146 -23.53 33.81 -13.04
CA ASP A 146 -23.76 35.26 -13.19
C ASP A 146 -22.65 35.98 -13.97
N LYS A 147 -21.64 35.26 -14.43
CA LYS A 147 -20.59 35.78 -15.33
C LYS A 147 -20.51 34.89 -16.55
N ALA A 148 -20.30 35.51 -17.71
CA ALA A 148 -20.28 34.90 -19.04
C ALA A 148 -19.25 33.74 -19.28
N ASP A 149 -18.62 33.23 -18.24
CA ASP A 149 -17.67 32.14 -18.29
C ASP A 149 -18.16 31.04 -17.34
N ASP A 150 -18.80 30.01 -17.90
CA ASP A 150 -19.26 28.83 -17.17
C ASP A 150 -18.02 28.01 -16.76
N PHE A 151 -17.42 28.37 -15.61
CA PHE A 151 -16.23 27.72 -15.12
C PHE A 151 -16.57 26.31 -14.62
N ARG A 152 -16.02 25.30 -15.30
CA ARG A 152 -16.09 23.92 -14.89
C ARG A 152 -14.67 23.38 -14.71
N GLY A 153 -14.32 23.05 -13.48
CA GLY A 153 -13.02 22.51 -13.12
C GLY A 153 -13.11 21.13 -12.46
N TYR A 154 -12.12 20.31 -12.69
CA TYR A 154 -12.01 18.94 -12.14
C TYR A 154 -10.87 18.90 -11.16
N GLN A 155 -11.17 18.66 -9.89
CA GLN A 155 -10.23 18.74 -8.79
C GLN A 155 -9.84 17.37 -8.31
N GLY A 156 -8.54 17.18 -8.03
CA GLY A 156 -7.99 15.94 -7.49
C GLY A 156 -6.49 16.05 -7.19
N ARG A 157 -5.91 14.93 -6.82
CA ARG A 157 -4.46 14.76 -6.67
C ARG A 157 -3.94 13.96 -7.85
N ILE A 158 -2.79 14.36 -8.39
CA ILE A 158 -2.06 13.53 -9.34
C ILE A 158 -1.43 12.39 -8.56
N GLU A 159 -1.90 11.16 -8.77
CA GLU A 159 -1.41 9.99 -8.06
C GLU A 159 -0.18 9.39 -8.75
N ARG A 160 -0.03 9.62 -10.07
CA ARG A 160 1.10 9.13 -10.86
C ARG A 160 1.30 10.00 -12.10
N GLY A 161 2.56 10.10 -12.55
CA GLY A 161 2.90 10.80 -13.77
C GLY A 161 2.88 12.32 -13.64
N SER A 162 2.66 12.98 -14.75
CA SER A 162 2.58 14.43 -14.86
C SER A 162 1.55 14.84 -15.90
N VAL A 163 1.09 16.08 -15.83
CA VAL A 163 0.19 16.68 -16.80
C VAL A 163 0.75 18.03 -17.27
N GLN A 164 0.62 18.30 -18.57
CA GLN A 164 1.03 19.54 -19.19
C GLN A 164 -0.15 20.24 -19.85
N LEU A 165 -0.05 21.56 -19.97
CA LEU A 165 -1.00 22.38 -20.73
C LEU A 165 -1.06 21.90 -22.19
N GLY A 166 -2.26 21.69 -22.72
CA GLY A 166 -2.49 21.18 -24.07
C GLY A 166 -2.41 19.67 -24.24
N GLN A 167 -2.07 18.93 -23.16
CA GLN A 167 -1.99 17.47 -23.19
C GLN A 167 -3.35 16.85 -23.52
N ALA A 168 -3.37 15.83 -24.39
CA ALA A 168 -4.54 15.03 -24.65
C ALA A 168 -4.69 13.97 -23.57
N ILE A 169 -5.87 13.92 -22.96
CA ILE A 169 -6.24 12.96 -21.92
C ILE A 169 -7.45 12.14 -22.32
N ARG A 170 -7.58 10.96 -21.73
CA ARG A 170 -8.76 10.11 -21.85
C ARG A 170 -9.46 10.03 -20.49
N ILE A 171 -10.78 10.19 -20.53
CA ILE A 171 -11.65 10.14 -19.36
C ILE A 171 -12.23 8.73 -19.25
N GLU A 172 -11.94 8.04 -18.17
CA GLU A 172 -12.45 6.70 -17.91
C GLU A 172 -13.59 6.75 -16.85
N PRO A 173 -14.62 5.90 -16.94
CA PRO A 173 -14.71 4.71 -17.81
C PRO A 173 -15.35 4.94 -19.19
N ASN A 174 -15.72 6.17 -19.55
CA ASN A 174 -16.46 6.43 -20.80
C ASN A 174 -15.57 6.47 -22.06
N GLY A 175 -14.25 6.55 -21.92
CA GLY A 175 -13.29 6.55 -23.00
C GLY A 175 -13.25 7.82 -23.86
N LEU A 176 -13.92 8.90 -23.44
CA LEU A 176 -13.92 10.17 -24.16
C LEU A 176 -12.57 10.88 -23.99
N THR A 177 -12.17 11.64 -25.01
CA THR A 177 -10.89 12.38 -25.01
C THR A 177 -11.14 13.88 -24.98
N ALA A 178 -10.23 14.60 -24.32
CA ALA A 178 -10.21 16.05 -24.25
C ALA A 178 -8.77 16.55 -24.10
N LYS A 179 -8.56 17.87 -24.28
CA LYS A 179 -7.28 18.53 -24.02
C LYS A 179 -7.35 19.37 -22.77
N VAL A 180 -6.26 19.36 -22.01
CA VAL A 180 -6.11 20.23 -20.83
C VAL A 180 -5.87 21.66 -21.27
N THR A 181 -6.76 22.58 -20.87
CA THR A 181 -6.68 24.01 -21.20
C THR A 181 -6.12 24.86 -20.07
N GLU A 182 -6.30 24.43 -18.82
CA GLU A 182 -5.75 25.12 -17.63
C GLU A 182 -5.36 24.11 -16.56
N ILE A 183 -4.29 24.42 -15.85
CA ILE A 183 -3.82 23.69 -14.67
C ILE A 183 -3.70 24.69 -13.53
N ILE A 184 -4.54 24.56 -12.51
CA ILE A 184 -4.63 25.49 -11.41
C ILE A 184 -4.17 24.79 -10.11
N THR A 185 -3.15 25.33 -9.47
CA THR A 185 -2.65 24.91 -8.16
C THR A 185 -3.11 25.90 -7.07
N PRO A 186 -2.96 25.59 -5.77
CA PRO A 186 -3.20 26.58 -4.71
C PRO A 186 -2.35 27.85 -4.81
N LYS A 187 -1.25 27.80 -5.58
CA LYS A 187 -0.36 28.95 -5.81
C LYS A 187 -0.67 29.73 -7.09
N GLY A 188 -1.64 29.29 -7.87
CA GLY A 188 -2.04 29.90 -9.14
C GLY A 188 -1.93 28.94 -10.33
N GLU A 189 -2.10 29.50 -11.53
CA GLU A 189 -1.98 28.75 -12.78
C GLU A 189 -0.54 28.34 -13.08
N VAL A 190 -0.40 27.12 -13.63
CA VAL A 190 0.89 26.55 -14.02
C VAL A 190 0.77 25.90 -15.39
N THR A 191 1.89 25.68 -16.05
CA THR A 191 1.93 24.98 -17.36
C THR A 191 2.14 23.47 -17.22
N GLN A 192 2.55 23.01 -16.05
CA GLN A 192 2.80 21.60 -15.76
C GLN A 192 2.58 21.34 -14.27
N ALA A 193 2.11 20.13 -13.95
CA ALA A 193 2.03 19.62 -12.58
C ALA A 193 2.45 18.13 -12.55
N VAL A 194 2.93 17.66 -11.40
CA VAL A 194 3.51 16.33 -11.23
C VAL A 194 2.82 15.54 -10.12
N ALA A 195 3.11 14.24 -10.04
CA ALA A 195 2.60 13.36 -9.00
C ALA A 195 2.78 13.96 -7.59
N GLY A 196 1.77 13.79 -6.75
CA GLY A 196 1.69 14.36 -5.40
C GLY A 196 0.97 15.71 -5.31
N GLU A 197 0.90 16.47 -6.39
CA GLU A 197 0.25 17.78 -6.40
C GLU A 197 -1.28 17.68 -6.45
N VAL A 198 -1.93 18.56 -5.70
CA VAL A 198 -3.40 18.75 -5.74
C VAL A 198 -3.70 19.91 -6.69
N ILE A 199 -4.48 19.63 -7.73
CA ILE A 199 -4.73 20.58 -8.81
C ILE A 199 -6.21 20.60 -9.22
N THR A 200 -6.57 21.64 -9.97
CA THR A 200 -7.82 21.73 -10.72
C THR A 200 -7.49 21.82 -12.21
N LEU A 201 -8.08 20.93 -12.99
CA LEU A 201 -7.94 20.91 -14.45
C LEU A 201 -9.18 21.49 -15.13
N ARG A 202 -8.99 22.27 -16.19
CA ARG A 202 -10.02 22.60 -17.18
C ARG A 202 -9.74 21.88 -18.49
N LEU A 203 -10.82 21.58 -19.21
CA LEU A 203 -10.77 20.87 -20.48
C LEU A 203 -11.34 21.72 -21.61
N ASP A 204 -10.95 21.43 -22.84
CA ASP A 204 -11.34 22.14 -24.06
C ASP A 204 -12.80 21.89 -24.49
N ARG A 205 -13.48 20.95 -23.85
CA ARG A 205 -14.87 20.61 -24.14
C ARG A 205 -15.64 20.27 -22.86
N ASP A 206 -16.95 20.52 -22.92
CA ASP A 206 -17.88 20.13 -21.85
C ASP A 206 -18.23 18.64 -21.99
N ILE A 207 -17.76 17.84 -21.04
CA ILE A 207 -18.00 16.41 -20.94
C ILE A 207 -18.67 16.16 -19.59
N ASP A 208 -19.64 15.24 -19.56
CA ASP A 208 -20.25 14.83 -18.30
C ASP A 208 -19.28 13.96 -17.51
N ILE A 209 -18.58 14.63 -16.58
CA ILE A 209 -17.58 14.06 -15.69
C ILE A 209 -18.05 14.25 -14.27
N SER A 210 -17.89 13.21 -13.46
CA SER A 210 -18.29 13.21 -12.06
C SER A 210 -17.18 12.69 -11.15
N ARG A 211 -17.39 12.85 -9.84
CA ARG A 211 -16.51 12.21 -8.85
C ARG A 211 -16.47 10.71 -9.11
N GLY A 212 -15.27 10.16 -9.16
CA GLY A 212 -15.03 8.74 -9.45
C GLY A 212 -14.52 8.49 -10.86
N ASP A 213 -14.67 9.44 -11.78
CA ASP A 213 -14.03 9.33 -13.09
C ASP A 213 -12.51 9.52 -12.95
N LEU A 214 -11.78 8.98 -13.92
CA LEU A 214 -10.33 8.97 -13.94
C LEU A 214 -9.82 9.61 -15.22
N PHE A 215 -8.83 10.50 -15.10
CA PHE A 215 -8.08 11.00 -16.23
C PHE A 215 -6.76 10.24 -16.35
N VAL A 216 -6.49 9.77 -17.57
CA VAL A 216 -5.23 9.12 -17.94
C VAL A 216 -4.71 9.74 -19.23
N ASP A 217 -3.46 9.48 -19.59
CA ASP A 217 -2.96 9.82 -20.92
C ASP A 217 -3.85 9.22 -22.00
N GLU A 218 -4.05 9.93 -23.12
CA GLU A 218 -4.86 9.42 -24.24
C GLU A 218 -4.34 8.07 -24.73
N SER A 219 -3.02 7.90 -24.75
CA SER A 219 -2.32 6.67 -25.17
C SER A 219 -2.13 5.63 -24.08
N SER A 220 -2.65 5.88 -22.86
CA SER A 220 -2.47 4.94 -21.74
C SER A 220 -3.04 3.55 -22.07
N PRO A 221 -2.32 2.47 -21.75
CA PRO A 221 -2.80 1.09 -21.93
C PRO A 221 -3.87 0.69 -20.90
N LEU A 222 -4.10 1.53 -19.87
CA LEU A 222 -5.07 1.24 -18.83
C LEU A 222 -6.48 1.22 -19.39
N THR A 223 -7.24 0.18 -19.06
CA THR A 223 -8.62 0.00 -19.51
C THR A 223 -9.53 -0.38 -18.35
N PRO A 224 -10.83 0.00 -18.41
CA PRO A 224 -11.81 -0.40 -17.42
C PRO A 224 -11.98 -1.92 -17.36
N GLN A 225 -11.99 -2.49 -16.14
CA GLN A 225 -12.11 -3.92 -15.90
C GLN A 225 -13.28 -4.20 -14.94
N LYS A 226 -14.01 -5.30 -15.21
CA LYS A 226 -15.05 -5.84 -14.32
C LYS A 226 -14.62 -7.10 -13.57
N GLN A 227 -13.52 -7.70 -13.98
CA GLN A 227 -12.93 -8.87 -13.33
C GLN A 227 -11.54 -8.50 -12.85
N LEU A 228 -11.27 -8.76 -11.58
CA LEU A 228 -9.99 -8.45 -10.96
C LEU A 228 -9.48 -9.67 -10.20
N GLU A 229 -8.18 -9.88 -10.24
CA GLU A 229 -7.47 -10.73 -9.29
C GLU A 229 -6.81 -9.83 -8.24
N ALA A 230 -6.98 -10.16 -6.97
CA ALA A 230 -6.46 -9.35 -5.89
C ALA A 230 -6.04 -10.18 -4.68
N THR A 231 -5.07 -9.68 -3.93
CA THR A 231 -4.77 -10.19 -2.60
C THR A 231 -5.49 -9.32 -1.58
N ILE A 232 -6.26 -9.93 -0.69
CA ILE A 232 -6.98 -9.24 0.37
C ILE A 232 -6.57 -9.77 1.74
N CYS A 233 -6.66 -8.87 2.74
CA CYS A 233 -6.60 -9.23 4.15
C CYS A 233 -8.00 -9.05 4.74
N TRP A 234 -8.58 -10.10 5.30
CA TRP A 234 -9.92 -10.04 5.89
C TRP A 234 -9.86 -9.67 7.37
N PHE A 235 -10.54 -8.58 7.76
CA PHE A 235 -10.46 -8.06 9.14
C PHE A 235 -11.78 -8.09 9.91
N ASP A 236 -12.90 -8.44 9.26
CA ASP A 236 -14.17 -8.58 9.95
C ASP A 236 -14.18 -9.88 10.79
N GLU A 237 -14.80 -9.83 11.96
CA GLU A 237 -15.05 -11.02 12.79
C GLU A 237 -15.99 -12.00 12.10
N ARG A 238 -16.92 -11.47 11.29
CA ARG A 238 -17.78 -12.30 10.43
C ARG A 238 -16.98 -12.83 9.25
N PRO A 239 -17.02 -14.14 9.01
CA PRO A 239 -16.33 -14.72 7.86
C PRO A 239 -16.82 -14.12 6.54
N LEU A 240 -15.89 -13.87 5.61
CA LEU A 240 -16.23 -13.51 4.25
C LEU A 240 -17.07 -14.64 3.63
N ASN A 241 -18.18 -14.25 2.99
CA ASN A 241 -19.09 -15.19 2.30
C ASN A 241 -19.17 -14.84 0.82
N THR A 242 -18.78 -15.78 -0.03
CA THR A 242 -18.79 -15.61 -1.49
C THR A 242 -20.19 -15.43 -2.09
N ALA A 243 -21.26 -15.81 -1.36
CA ALA A 243 -22.63 -15.57 -1.80
C ALA A 243 -23.09 -14.11 -1.64
N ARG A 244 -22.38 -13.31 -0.84
CA ARG A 244 -22.72 -11.92 -0.57
C ARG A 244 -22.13 -10.97 -1.60
N LYS A 245 -22.73 -9.79 -1.69
CA LYS A 245 -22.17 -8.61 -2.35
C LYS A 245 -21.52 -7.71 -1.29
N TYR A 246 -20.42 -7.11 -1.68
CA TYR A 246 -19.67 -6.15 -0.87
C TYR A 246 -19.60 -4.82 -1.60
N LEU A 247 -19.45 -3.72 -0.88
CA LEU A 247 -19.05 -2.46 -1.48
C LEU A 247 -17.53 -2.44 -1.61
N LEU A 248 -17.05 -2.27 -2.84
CA LEU A 248 -15.65 -2.03 -3.12
C LEU A 248 -15.43 -0.53 -3.27
N LYS A 249 -14.58 0.04 -2.42
CA LYS A 249 -14.12 1.43 -2.50
C LYS A 249 -12.72 1.44 -3.09
N HIS A 250 -12.58 2.06 -4.25
CA HIS A 250 -11.34 2.18 -5.00
C HIS A 250 -11.13 3.63 -5.41
N GLY A 251 -10.13 4.30 -4.84
CA GLY A 251 -9.93 5.72 -5.04
C GLY A 251 -11.19 6.52 -4.67
N THR A 252 -11.73 7.22 -5.64
CA THR A 252 -12.95 8.02 -5.49
C THR A 252 -14.23 7.29 -5.90
N GLN A 253 -14.11 6.04 -6.39
CA GLN A 253 -15.23 5.21 -6.82
C GLN A 253 -15.71 4.27 -5.70
N THR A 254 -17.02 4.00 -5.74
CA THR A 254 -17.64 2.93 -4.94
C THR A 254 -18.51 2.09 -5.87
N VAL A 255 -18.22 0.79 -5.94
CA VAL A 255 -18.95 -0.17 -6.79
C VAL A 255 -19.29 -1.41 -6.01
N PHE A 256 -20.37 -2.11 -6.40
CA PHE A 256 -20.64 -3.43 -5.85
C PHE A 256 -19.68 -4.47 -6.45
N ALA A 257 -19.15 -5.31 -5.57
CA ALA A 257 -18.28 -6.42 -5.92
C ALA A 257 -18.79 -7.73 -5.31
N LYS A 258 -18.52 -8.81 -6.00
CA LYS A 258 -18.74 -10.17 -5.52
C LYS A 258 -17.43 -10.93 -5.60
N ILE A 259 -17.12 -11.71 -4.58
CA ILE A 259 -16.01 -12.67 -4.64
C ILE A 259 -16.50 -13.86 -5.47
N SER A 260 -15.98 -13.98 -6.67
CA SER A 260 -16.34 -15.12 -7.55
C SER A 260 -15.58 -16.38 -7.17
N GLU A 261 -14.37 -16.24 -6.64
CA GLU A 261 -13.51 -17.36 -6.24
C GLU A 261 -12.52 -16.92 -5.17
N ILE A 262 -12.26 -17.80 -4.20
CA ILE A 262 -11.09 -17.74 -3.31
C ILE A 262 -10.07 -18.73 -3.90
N GLU A 263 -9.05 -18.20 -4.58
CA GLU A 263 -8.04 -19.02 -5.24
C GLU A 263 -7.15 -19.73 -4.24
N SER A 264 -6.68 -18.99 -3.23
CA SER A 264 -5.82 -19.53 -2.17
C SER A 264 -5.87 -18.67 -0.93
N VAL A 265 -5.49 -19.27 0.20
CA VAL A 265 -5.27 -18.62 1.50
C VAL A 265 -3.84 -18.89 1.94
N LEU A 266 -3.13 -17.86 2.38
CA LEU A 266 -1.77 -18.00 2.88
C LEU A 266 -1.78 -18.68 4.26
N ASN A 267 -1.14 -19.85 4.36
CA ASN A 267 -0.82 -20.45 5.65
C ASN A 267 0.39 -19.72 6.26
N VAL A 268 0.15 -18.96 7.32
CA VAL A 268 1.21 -18.16 7.96
C VAL A 268 2.28 -19.00 8.69
N HIS A 269 2.03 -20.28 8.93
CA HIS A 269 3.02 -21.17 9.55
C HIS A 269 3.98 -21.75 8.54
N THR A 270 3.46 -22.23 7.40
CA THR A 270 4.25 -22.86 6.33
C THR A 270 4.66 -21.88 5.24
N LEU A 271 3.99 -20.72 5.15
CA LEU A 271 4.06 -19.72 4.07
C LEU A 271 3.62 -20.26 2.69
N GLU A 272 2.90 -21.37 2.70
CA GLU A 272 2.33 -21.97 1.49
C GLU A 272 0.94 -21.42 1.20
N GLN A 273 0.58 -21.43 -0.08
CA GLN A 273 -0.76 -21.08 -0.53
C GLN A 273 -1.64 -22.33 -0.52
N GLU A 274 -2.69 -22.31 0.29
CA GLU A 274 -3.65 -23.39 0.42
C GLU A 274 -4.90 -23.10 -0.41
N SER A 275 -5.32 -24.03 -1.26
CA SER A 275 -6.53 -23.92 -2.07
C SER A 275 -7.72 -24.60 -1.43
N GLY A 276 -8.94 -24.34 -1.93
CA GLY A 276 -10.18 -25.02 -1.53
C GLY A 276 -10.95 -24.33 -0.40
N ALA A 277 -10.51 -23.15 0.05
CA ALA A 277 -11.28 -22.37 1.02
C ALA A 277 -12.57 -21.82 0.37
N THR A 278 -13.68 -21.89 1.10
CA THR A 278 -15.00 -21.35 0.70
C THR A 278 -15.38 -20.08 1.46
N ALA A 279 -14.63 -19.75 2.49
CA ALA A 279 -14.80 -18.57 3.32
C ALA A 279 -13.44 -18.11 3.84
N LEU A 280 -13.33 -16.83 4.25
CA LEU A 280 -12.16 -16.29 4.93
C LEU A 280 -12.52 -15.94 6.36
N LYS A 281 -11.62 -16.24 7.27
CA LYS A 281 -11.69 -15.85 8.68
C LYS A 281 -10.94 -14.54 8.91
N MET A 282 -11.19 -13.90 10.02
CA MET A 282 -10.44 -12.72 10.45
C MET A 282 -8.93 -13.00 10.43
N ASN A 283 -8.18 -12.08 9.84
CA ASN A 283 -6.73 -12.10 9.61
C ASN A 283 -6.24 -13.09 8.53
N ASP A 284 -7.13 -13.69 7.76
CA ASP A 284 -6.70 -14.44 6.58
C ASP A 284 -6.17 -13.48 5.51
N ILE A 285 -5.10 -13.91 4.84
CA ILE A 285 -4.56 -13.27 3.65
C ILE A 285 -4.85 -14.20 2.48
N ALA A 286 -5.62 -13.74 1.53
CA ALA A 286 -6.11 -14.60 0.46
C ALA A 286 -5.99 -13.96 -0.91
N ARG A 287 -5.74 -14.77 -1.92
CA ARG A 287 -5.87 -14.41 -3.33
C ARG A 287 -7.28 -14.73 -3.78
N VAL A 288 -7.95 -13.72 -4.34
CA VAL A 288 -9.35 -13.81 -4.72
C VAL A 288 -9.60 -13.29 -6.13
N ARG A 289 -10.65 -13.76 -6.77
CA ARG A 289 -11.24 -13.14 -7.96
C ARG A 289 -12.46 -12.34 -7.57
N LEU A 290 -12.51 -11.12 -8.09
CA LEU A 290 -13.61 -10.18 -7.91
C LEU A 290 -14.36 -9.98 -9.20
N SER A 291 -15.69 -9.98 -9.14
CA SER A 291 -16.58 -9.56 -10.21
C SER A 291 -17.28 -8.27 -9.79
N LEU A 292 -17.12 -7.20 -10.58
CA LEU A 292 -17.62 -5.86 -10.30
C LEU A 292 -18.90 -5.56 -11.07
N GLN A 293 -19.83 -4.86 -10.45
CA GLN A 293 -21.06 -4.41 -11.11
C GLN A 293 -20.77 -3.34 -12.17
N LYS A 294 -19.86 -2.41 -11.86
CA LYS A 294 -19.35 -1.39 -12.79
C LYS A 294 -17.85 -1.55 -12.96
N PRO A 295 -17.31 -1.25 -14.16
CA PRO A 295 -15.88 -1.35 -14.37
C PRO A 295 -15.12 -0.27 -13.59
N ILE A 296 -13.90 -0.60 -13.18
CA ILE A 296 -12.93 0.34 -12.63
C ILE A 296 -11.62 0.23 -13.41
N VAL A 297 -10.80 1.29 -13.39
CA VAL A 297 -9.45 1.25 -13.93
C VAL A 297 -8.49 1.01 -12.78
N ALA A 298 -8.06 -0.23 -12.63
CA ALA A 298 -7.13 -0.64 -11.60
C ALA A 298 -5.72 -0.84 -12.17
N THR A 299 -4.73 -0.58 -11.34
CA THR A 299 -3.32 -0.93 -11.55
C THR A 299 -2.89 -1.97 -10.55
N THR A 300 -1.71 -2.56 -10.71
CA THR A 300 -1.11 -3.30 -9.62
C THR A 300 -0.74 -2.34 -8.49
N TYR A 301 -0.79 -2.82 -7.25
CA TYR A 301 -0.41 -2.02 -6.08
C TYR A 301 1.07 -1.60 -6.13
N GLU A 302 1.92 -2.44 -6.73
CA GLU A 302 3.35 -2.18 -6.90
C GLU A 302 3.63 -1.04 -7.89
N GLU A 303 2.84 -0.92 -8.95
CA GLU A 303 3.00 0.14 -9.96
C GLU A 303 2.42 1.47 -9.49
N ASN A 304 1.27 1.43 -8.82
CA ASN A 304 0.56 2.62 -8.35
C ASN A 304 -0.33 2.25 -7.17
N ILE A 305 0.03 2.69 -5.97
CA ILE A 305 -0.71 2.39 -4.74
C ILE A 305 -2.17 2.84 -4.85
N ALA A 306 -2.42 4.06 -5.34
CA ALA A 306 -3.77 4.60 -5.48
C ALA A 306 -4.63 3.79 -6.47
N GLY A 307 -4.03 3.30 -7.55
CA GLY A 307 -4.70 2.48 -8.54
C GLY A 307 -4.87 1.01 -8.15
N GLY A 308 -4.07 0.52 -7.19
CA GLY A 308 -4.10 -0.88 -6.72
C GLY A 308 -4.76 -1.08 -5.36
N ALA A 309 -4.91 -0.02 -4.56
CA ALA A 309 -5.53 -0.11 -3.23
C ALA A 309 -7.05 -0.07 -3.30
N PHE A 310 -7.71 -0.93 -2.52
CA PHE A 310 -9.16 -0.88 -2.33
C PHE A 310 -9.57 -1.42 -0.96
N ILE A 311 -10.81 -1.13 -0.59
CA ILE A 311 -11.44 -1.65 0.63
C ILE A 311 -12.74 -2.34 0.25
N LEU A 312 -12.96 -3.54 0.81
CA LEU A 312 -14.25 -4.23 0.77
C LEU A 312 -15.00 -3.94 2.06
N VAL A 313 -16.26 -3.51 1.94
CA VAL A 313 -17.14 -3.20 3.06
C VAL A 313 -18.37 -4.10 2.99
N ASP A 314 -18.66 -4.81 4.08
CA ASP A 314 -19.93 -5.52 4.26
C ASP A 314 -20.96 -4.51 4.78
N GLU A 315 -22.09 -4.36 4.08
CA GLU A 315 -23.17 -3.44 4.46
C GLU A 315 -24.20 -4.08 5.40
N ALA A 316 -24.01 -5.32 5.81
CA ALA A 316 -25.00 -6.05 6.62
C ALA A 316 -24.87 -5.79 8.13
#